data_0286a97515c8047ff3a592bd31a1e17b
#
_entry.id   0286a97515c8047ff3a592bd31a1e17b
#
_cell.length_a   1.000
_cell.length_b   1.000
_cell.length_c   1.000
_cell.angle_alpha   90.00
_cell.angle_beta   90.00
_cell.angle_gamma   90.00
#
_symmetry.space_group_name_H-M   'P 1'
#
loop_
_entity.id
_entity.type
_entity.pdbx_description
1 polymer ?
#
loop_
_entity_poly.entity_id
_entity_poly.type
_entity_poly.pdbx_seq_one_letter_code
_entity_poly.pdbx_strand_id
1 'polypeptide(L)'
;MLSAVFLAGQLLSRGVAAQSFPLDACKGFQPKNVTVECASYRGRKAVRVTSLPGADAAYNMQQSGTGGGIVLLPRSSFHNGTIDVDVAAMPRVHAPALARGFAGIAFRVPPDATRYDYVYIRPTNGRADDQERRNHSAQYASFPNNEWLKLRKESPGKYESYVDLVPGAWTHLRIEINGVRMRLYVNRASQPTLLVNDLKLGDCSGAVALWIGVGTEAYFAHLQLKPQGK
;
A
#
# COMPACT_ATOMS: atom_id res chain seq x y z
N MET A 1 -0.54 44.38 48.15
CA MET A 1 -0.04 43.06 47.75
C MET A 1 -1.03 42.46 46.75
N LEU A 2 -0.75 42.50 45.47
CA LEU A 2 -1.58 41.86 44.41
C LEU A 2 -0.96 40.50 44.08
N SER A 3 -1.73 39.43 44.37
CA SER A 3 -1.35 38.05 43.95
C SER A 3 -1.81 37.83 42.51
N ALA A 4 -0.86 37.63 41.61
CA ALA A 4 -1.13 37.21 40.24
C ALA A 4 -1.34 35.68 40.22
N VAL A 5 -2.54 35.23 39.86
CA VAL A 5 -2.84 33.83 39.60
C VAL A 5 -2.46 33.52 38.15
N PHE A 6 -1.41 32.72 37.97
CA PHE A 6 -1.05 32.15 36.64
C PHE A 6 -1.96 30.96 36.38
N LEU A 7 -2.90 31.07 35.43
CA LEU A 7 -3.61 29.96 34.85
C LEU A 7 -2.70 29.29 33.84
N ALA A 8 -2.13 28.12 34.16
CA ALA A 8 -1.43 27.26 33.23
C ALA A 8 -2.48 26.54 32.37
N GLY A 9 -2.67 27.01 31.13
CA GLY A 9 -3.48 26.33 30.14
C GLY A 9 -2.80 25.03 29.68
N GLN A 10 -3.32 23.87 30.08
CA GLN A 10 -2.92 22.60 29.54
C GLN A 10 -3.42 22.50 28.08
N LEU A 11 -2.51 22.61 27.13
CA LEU A 11 -2.73 22.25 25.74
C LEU A 11 -2.88 20.72 25.67
N LEU A 12 -4.11 20.23 25.72
CA LEU A 12 -4.43 18.85 25.40
C LEU A 12 -4.12 18.61 23.91
N SER A 13 -2.99 17.98 23.62
CA SER A 13 -2.70 17.49 22.26
C SER A 13 -3.74 16.43 21.91
N ARG A 14 -4.71 16.77 21.07
CA ARG A 14 -5.65 15.80 20.50
C ARG A 14 -4.85 14.85 19.61
N GLY A 15 -4.48 13.69 20.13
CA GLY A 15 -3.95 12.60 19.35
C GLY A 15 -4.92 12.25 18.21
N VAL A 16 -4.40 12.03 16.99
CA VAL A 16 -5.23 11.58 15.87
C VAL A 16 -5.74 10.18 16.21
N ALA A 17 -7.07 10.00 16.23
CA ALA A 17 -7.69 8.73 16.58
C ALA A 17 -7.37 7.64 15.55
N ALA A 18 -7.26 6.41 16.00
CA ALA A 18 -7.15 5.25 15.10
C ALA A 18 -8.40 5.14 14.21
N GLN A 19 -8.20 4.80 12.95
CA GLN A 19 -9.27 4.59 11.98
C GLN A 19 -9.33 3.12 11.58
N SER A 20 -10.53 2.54 11.55
CA SER A 20 -10.75 1.16 11.14
C SER A 20 -11.64 1.13 9.90
N PHE A 21 -11.19 0.37 8.91
CA PHE A 21 -11.91 0.11 7.66
C PHE A 21 -12.09 -1.42 7.56
N PRO A 22 -13.24 -1.97 7.96
CA PRO A 22 -13.47 -3.42 7.90
C PRO A 22 -13.34 -3.98 6.49
N LEU A 23 -13.61 -3.13 5.48
CA LEU A 23 -13.62 -3.49 4.04
C LEU A 23 -14.66 -4.57 3.72
N ASP A 24 -15.77 -4.57 4.45
CA ASP A 24 -16.94 -5.44 4.27
C ASP A 24 -18.09 -4.75 3.54
N ALA A 25 -17.93 -3.46 3.24
CA ALA A 25 -18.84 -2.60 2.48
C ALA A 25 -18.02 -1.72 1.53
N CYS A 26 -18.62 -1.38 0.37
CA CYS A 26 -17.96 -0.61 -0.69
C CYS A 26 -18.40 0.86 -0.77
N LYS A 27 -19.09 1.36 0.27
CA LYS A 27 -19.64 2.71 0.27
C LYS A 27 -18.56 3.77 0.49
N GLY A 28 -18.54 4.78 -0.38
CA GLY A 28 -17.67 5.94 -0.23
C GLY A 28 -16.24 5.77 -0.75
N PHE A 29 -15.89 4.59 -1.28
CA PHE A 29 -14.61 4.40 -1.96
C PHE A 29 -14.54 5.16 -3.28
N GLN A 30 -13.37 5.69 -3.60
CA GLN A 30 -13.14 6.41 -4.85
C GLN A 30 -12.10 5.65 -5.69
N PRO A 31 -12.56 4.79 -6.64
CA PRO A 31 -11.68 4.07 -7.53
C PRO A 31 -11.10 4.99 -8.61
N LYS A 32 -9.82 4.79 -8.93
CA LYS A 32 -9.13 5.38 -10.09
C LYS A 32 -8.40 4.28 -10.84
N ASN A 33 -8.74 4.09 -12.11
CA ASN A 33 -8.19 3.07 -13.01
C ASN A 33 -8.39 1.60 -12.56
N VAL A 34 -9.40 1.35 -11.74
CA VAL A 34 -9.79 0.02 -11.25
C VAL A 34 -11.29 -0.09 -11.09
N THR A 35 -11.81 -1.32 -11.03
CA THR A 35 -13.13 -1.63 -10.50
C THR A 35 -13.04 -2.00 -9.02
N VAL A 36 -14.11 -1.73 -8.28
CA VAL A 36 -14.24 -2.07 -6.87
C VAL A 36 -15.59 -2.71 -6.60
N GLU A 37 -15.60 -3.84 -5.90
CA GLU A 37 -16.80 -4.62 -5.59
C GLU A 37 -16.73 -5.14 -4.15
N CYS A 38 -17.88 -5.23 -3.48
CA CYS A 38 -17.98 -5.97 -2.24
C CYS A 38 -18.02 -7.48 -2.55
N ALA A 39 -17.21 -8.27 -1.85
CA ALA A 39 -17.07 -9.68 -2.12
C ALA A 39 -16.88 -10.48 -0.83
N SER A 40 -17.01 -11.79 -0.97
CA SER A 40 -16.51 -12.75 0.03
C SER A 40 -15.44 -13.60 -0.63
N TYR A 41 -14.28 -13.71 0.02
CA TYR A 41 -13.18 -14.50 -0.49
C TYR A 41 -12.55 -15.34 0.62
N ARG A 42 -12.49 -16.67 0.40
CA ARG A 42 -11.95 -17.64 1.37
C ARG A 42 -12.48 -17.41 2.80
N GLY A 43 -13.81 -17.28 2.92
CA GLY A 43 -14.50 -17.15 4.21
C GLY A 43 -14.44 -15.77 4.86
N ARG A 44 -13.91 -14.74 4.18
CA ARG A 44 -13.85 -13.36 4.69
C ARG A 44 -14.63 -12.41 3.79
N LYS A 45 -15.38 -11.49 4.39
CA LYS A 45 -15.89 -10.30 3.70
C LYS A 45 -14.72 -9.42 3.32
N ALA A 46 -14.73 -8.87 2.10
CA ALA A 46 -13.61 -8.14 1.53
C ALA A 46 -14.07 -7.14 0.48
N VAL A 47 -13.21 -6.20 0.16
CA VAL A 47 -13.29 -5.39 -1.06
C VAL A 47 -12.44 -6.07 -2.13
N ARG A 48 -13.09 -6.45 -3.24
CA ARG A 48 -12.42 -6.92 -4.45
C ARG A 48 -12.04 -5.72 -5.31
N VAL A 49 -10.79 -5.66 -5.71
CA VAL A 49 -10.26 -4.64 -6.62
C VAL A 49 -9.65 -5.33 -7.82
N THR A 50 -10.04 -4.90 -9.03
CA THR A 50 -9.58 -5.51 -10.28
C THR A 50 -9.12 -4.43 -11.25
N SER A 51 -8.00 -4.65 -11.96
CA SER A 51 -7.55 -3.74 -13.02
C SER A 51 -8.57 -3.68 -14.15
N LEU A 52 -8.75 -2.50 -14.74
CA LEU A 52 -9.63 -2.32 -15.90
C LEU A 52 -9.11 -3.14 -17.09
N PRO A 53 -9.99 -3.78 -17.87
CA PRO A 53 -9.59 -4.60 -19.02
C PRO A 53 -8.70 -3.85 -20.03
N GLY A 54 -8.97 -2.57 -20.28
CA GLY A 54 -8.18 -1.74 -21.19
C GLY A 54 -6.82 -1.29 -20.64
N ALA A 55 -6.61 -1.31 -19.33
CA ALA A 55 -5.35 -0.93 -18.70
C ALA A 55 -4.21 -1.90 -19.05
N ASP A 56 -4.53 -3.15 -19.34
CA ASP A 56 -3.55 -4.20 -19.69
C ASP A 56 -2.95 -3.99 -21.07
N ALA A 57 -3.73 -3.49 -22.03
CA ALA A 57 -3.27 -3.22 -23.40
C ALA A 57 -2.27 -2.04 -23.46
N ALA A 58 -2.41 -1.09 -22.53
CA ALA A 58 -1.50 0.05 -22.40
C ALA A 58 -0.25 -0.26 -21.57
N TYR A 59 -0.17 -1.44 -20.95
CA TYR A 59 0.96 -1.82 -20.11
C TYR A 59 2.19 -2.15 -20.92
N ASN A 60 3.08 -1.18 -21.02
CA ASN A 60 4.42 -1.37 -21.55
C ASN A 60 5.42 -1.30 -20.38
N MET A 61 6.14 -2.40 -20.14
CA MET A 61 7.16 -2.47 -19.07
C MET A 61 8.25 -1.40 -19.18
N GLN A 62 8.51 -0.91 -20.39
CA GLN A 62 9.53 0.12 -20.64
C GLN A 62 9.04 1.54 -20.38
N GLN A 63 7.73 1.74 -20.29
CA GLN A 63 7.08 3.03 -20.01
C GLN A 63 6.32 3.02 -18.66
N SER A 64 6.76 2.23 -17.73
CA SER A 64 6.04 1.79 -16.53
C SER A 64 5.77 2.88 -15.48
N GLY A 65 5.44 4.08 -15.90
CA GLY A 65 4.89 5.13 -15.05
C GLY A 65 3.37 5.13 -14.89
N THR A 66 2.65 4.21 -15.54
CA THR A 66 1.16 4.26 -15.56
C THR A 66 0.50 3.00 -15.01
N GLY A 67 1.27 2.10 -14.44
CA GLY A 67 0.91 0.70 -14.31
C GLY A 67 0.03 0.30 -13.14
N GLY A 68 -0.63 1.19 -12.43
CA GLY A 68 -1.47 0.80 -11.30
C GLY A 68 -2.74 1.60 -11.17
N GLY A 69 -3.68 1.06 -10.39
CA GLY A 69 -4.88 1.76 -9.99
C GLY A 69 -5.02 1.78 -8.48
N ILE A 70 -5.79 2.72 -7.98
CA ILE A 70 -5.99 2.93 -6.56
C ILE A 70 -7.47 3.03 -6.20
N VAL A 71 -7.77 2.68 -4.95
CA VAL A 71 -9.08 2.94 -4.33
C VAL A 71 -8.84 3.79 -3.10
N LEU A 72 -9.15 5.08 -3.18
CA LEU A 72 -9.02 5.99 -2.05
C LEU A 72 -9.99 5.62 -0.93
N LEU A 73 -9.48 5.51 0.30
CA LEU A 73 -10.30 5.25 1.47
C LEU A 73 -11.02 6.52 1.92
N PRO A 74 -12.32 6.45 2.20
CA PRO A 74 -13.10 7.62 2.53
C PRO A 74 -12.59 8.27 3.81
N ARG A 75 -12.35 9.58 3.77
CA ARG A 75 -11.91 10.39 4.92
C ARG A 75 -10.67 9.87 5.64
N SER A 76 -9.84 9.06 4.98
CA SER A 76 -8.55 8.66 5.54
C SER A 76 -7.58 9.84 5.57
N SER A 77 -6.84 9.96 6.66
CA SER A 77 -5.73 10.91 6.80
C SER A 77 -4.63 10.25 7.62
N PHE A 78 -3.42 10.23 7.09
CA PHE A 78 -2.30 9.53 7.70
C PHE A 78 -0.99 10.29 7.45
N HIS A 79 -0.17 10.38 8.50
CA HIS A 79 1.17 10.97 8.45
C HIS A 79 2.21 9.93 8.87
N ASN A 80 2.28 9.64 10.18
CA ASN A 80 3.15 8.66 10.81
C ASN A 80 2.32 7.66 11.62
N GLY A 81 2.86 6.47 11.82
CA GLY A 81 2.19 5.39 12.56
C GLY A 81 2.22 4.07 11.81
N THR A 82 1.17 3.27 12.00
CA THR A 82 1.07 1.92 11.44
C THR A 82 -0.18 1.77 10.58
N ILE A 83 -0.01 1.13 9.43
CA ILE A 83 -1.10 0.66 8.56
C ILE A 83 -1.06 -0.87 8.60
N ASP A 84 -2.12 -1.50 9.09
CA ASP A 84 -2.32 -2.95 9.05
C ASP A 84 -3.41 -3.29 8.01
N VAL A 85 -3.21 -4.31 7.18
CA VAL A 85 -4.21 -4.78 6.20
C VAL A 85 -4.00 -6.26 5.86
N ASP A 86 -5.08 -6.99 5.63
CA ASP A 86 -5.03 -8.32 5.02
C ASP A 86 -5.28 -8.18 3.51
N VAL A 87 -4.43 -8.78 2.68
CA VAL A 87 -4.55 -8.79 1.22
C VAL A 87 -4.39 -10.19 0.66
N ALA A 88 -5.27 -10.57 -0.28
CA ALA A 88 -5.09 -11.77 -1.10
C ALA A 88 -5.08 -11.33 -2.57
N ALA A 89 -4.00 -11.62 -3.29
CA ALA A 89 -3.84 -11.12 -4.66
C ALA A 89 -3.25 -12.17 -5.60
N MET A 90 -3.66 -12.08 -6.86
CA MET A 90 -3.23 -13.00 -7.92
C MET A 90 -3.36 -12.31 -9.29
N PRO A 91 -2.70 -12.82 -10.33
CA PRO A 91 -3.03 -12.43 -11.70
C PRO A 91 -4.50 -12.78 -11.98
N ARG A 92 -5.26 -11.84 -12.57
CA ARG A 92 -6.63 -12.14 -13.02
C ARG A 92 -6.64 -13.12 -14.19
N VAL A 93 -7.78 -13.71 -14.46
CA VAL A 93 -7.98 -14.55 -15.65
C VAL A 93 -7.68 -13.72 -16.90
N HIS A 94 -6.89 -14.26 -17.82
CA HIS A 94 -6.39 -13.59 -19.03
C HIS A 94 -5.50 -12.37 -18.77
N ALA A 95 -4.82 -12.32 -17.63
CA ALA A 95 -3.83 -11.28 -17.37
C ALA A 95 -2.62 -11.39 -18.32
N PRO A 96 -1.93 -10.27 -18.61
CA PRO A 96 -0.66 -10.31 -19.32
C PRO A 96 0.35 -11.25 -18.65
N ALA A 97 1.21 -11.91 -19.43
CA ALA A 97 2.21 -12.86 -18.93
C ALA A 97 3.16 -12.27 -17.85
N LEU A 98 3.29 -10.94 -17.83
CA LEU A 98 4.09 -10.21 -16.86
C LEU A 98 3.35 -9.84 -15.58
N ALA A 99 2.05 -10.08 -15.48
CA ALA A 99 1.29 -9.87 -14.25
C ALA A 99 1.81 -10.78 -13.13
N ARG A 100 1.95 -10.22 -11.93
CA ARG A 100 2.47 -10.93 -10.75
C ARG A 100 1.49 -10.92 -9.57
N GLY A 101 0.25 -10.41 -9.80
CA GLY A 101 -0.72 -10.20 -8.72
C GLY A 101 -0.32 -9.05 -7.80
N PHE A 102 0.14 -7.95 -8.39
CA PHE A 102 0.66 -6.79 -7.67
C PHE A 102 -0.40 -6.15 -6.79
N ALA A 103 -0.26 -6.18 -5.48
CA ALA A 103 -1.20 -5.54 -4.57
C ALA A 103 -0.53 -5.01 -3.31
N GLY A 104 -1.03 -3.90 -2.79
CA GLY A 104 -0.49 -3.26 -1.59
C GLY A 104 -1.23 -1.99 -1.21
N ILE A 105 -0.53 -1.07 -0.58
CA ILE A 105 -1.08 0.17 -0.04
C ILE A 105 -0.31 1.36 -0.60
N ALA A 106 -1.06 2.36 -1.07
CA ALA A 106 -0.57 3.71 -1.32
C ALA A 106 -0.88 4.60 -0.13
N PHE A 107 0.05 5.48 0.21
CA PHE A 107 -0.07 6.43 1.31
C PHE A 107 0.49 7.80 0.90
N ARG A 108 0.19 8.85 1.69
CA ARG A 108 0.51 10.23 1.33
C ARG A 108 -0.14 10.68 0.03
N VAL A 109 -1.33 10.15 -0.23
CA VAL A 109 -2.09 10.44 -1.46
C VAL A 109 -2.78 11.79 -1.31
N PRO A 110 -2.50 12.81 -2.16
CA PRO A 110 -3.25 14.05 -2.18
C PRO A 110 -4.65 13.84 -2.78
N PRO A 111 -5.58 14.79 -2.62
CA PRO A 111 -6.96 14.65 -3.12
C PRO A 111 -7.08 14.37 -4.62
N ASP A 112 -6.19 14.91 -5.43
CA ASP A 112 -6.13 14.71 -6.88
C ASP A 112 -5.49 13.37 -7.28
N ALA A 113 -4.83 12.70 -6.32
CA ALA A 113 -4.09 11.45 -6.50
C ALA A 113 -3.01 11.51 -7.59
N THR A 114 -2.36 12.67 -7.74
CA THR A 114 -1.30 12.88 -8.74
C THR A 114 0.06 12.35 -8.32
N ARG A 115 0.24 12.05 -7.03
CA ARG A 115 1.47 11.48 -6.48
C ARG A 115 1.17 10.66 -5.22
N TYR A 116 1.97 9.64 -4.93
CA TYR A 116 1.91 8.85 -3.70
C TYR A 116 3.11 7.94 -3.54
N ASP A 117 3.50 7.66 -2.31
CA ASP A 117 4.37 6.54 -1.98
C ASP A 117 3.52 5.26 -1.89
N TYR A 118 4.07 4.12 -2.30
CA TYR A 118 3.37 2.86 -2.20
C TYR A 118 4.31 1.68 -1.97
N VAL A 119 3.79 0.68 -1.27
CA VAL A 119 4.47 -0.57 -1.02
C VAL A 119 3.54 -1.72 -1.38
N TYR A 120 4.06 -2.74 -2.04
CA TYR A 120 3.28 -3.83 -2.56
C TYR A 120 4.03 -5.15 -2.59
N ILE A 121 3.28 -6.24 -2.73
CA ILE A 121 3.78 -7.60 -2.90
C ILE A 121 3.51 -8.11 -4.31
N ARG A 122 4.31 -9.09 -4.73
CA ARG A 122 4.20 -9.84 -5.99
C ARG A 122 4.02 -11.33 -5.67
N PRO A 123 2.81 -11.82 -5.39
CA PRO A 123 2.59 -13.18 -4.91
C PRO A 123 3.18 -14.27 -5.80
N THR A 124 3.16 -14.13 -7.13
CA THR A 124 3.74 -15.14 -8.02
C THR A 124 5.27 -15.20 -7.97
N ASN A 125 5.93 -14.21 -7.36
CA ASN A 125 7.38 -14.20 -7.22
C ASN A 125 7.84 -14.97 -5.96
N GLY A 126 7.02 -15.06 -4.92
CA GLY A 126 7.42 -15.62 -3.62
C GLY A 126 7.97 -17.05 -3.69
N ARG A 127 7.45 -17.86 -4.60
CA ARG A 127 7.87 -19.26 -4.83
C ARG A 127 8.25 -19.55 -6.28
N ALA A 128 8.69 -18.55 -7.02
CA ALA A 128 9.18 -18.74 -8.39
C ALA A 128 10.46 -19.61 -8.38
N ASP A 129 10.63 -20.44 -9.39
CA ASP A 129 11.89 -21.16 -9.65
C ASP A 129 12.88 -20.24 -10.39
N ASP A 130 13.15 -19.10 -9.79
CA ASP A 130 14.00 -18.03 -10.31
C ASP A 130 14.37 -17.12 -9.13
N GLN A 131 15.63 -17.13 -8.73
CA GLN A 131 16.08 -16.40 -7.55
C GLN A 131 15.96 -14.89 -7.69
N GLU A 132 16.19 -14.34 -8.87
CA GLU A 132 16.06 -12.90 -9.12
C GLU A 132 14.59 -12.47 -8.94
N ARG A 133 13.64 -13.21 -9.53
CA ARG A 133 12.21 -12.97 -9.30
C ARG A 133 11.83 -13.07 -7.83
N ARG A 134 12.34 -14.05 -7.10
CA ARG A 134 12.08 -14.21 -5.66
C ARG A 134 12.53 -12.97 -4.88
N ASN A 135 13.72 -12.45 -5.18
CA ASN A 135 14.25 -11.26 -4.53
C ASN A 135 13.39 -10.00 -4.74
N HIS A 136 12.50 -10.04 -5.73
CA HIS A 136 11.55 -8.96 -6.05
C HIS A 136 10.13 -9.25 -5.56
N SER A 137 9.92 -10.00 -4.47
CA SER A 137 8.59 -10.36 -3.97
C SER A 137 7.87 -9.22 -3.24
N ALA A 138 8.60 -8.35 -2.57
CA ALA A 138 8.11 -7.11 -1.96
C ALA A 138 8.84 -5.91 -2.57
N GLN A 139 8.13 -4.79 -2.74
CA GLN A 139 8.67 -3.60 -3.41
C GLN A 139 8.07 -2.32 -2.84
N TYR A 140 8.91 -1.30 -2.67
CA TYR A 140 8.52 0.09 -2.51
C TYR A 140 8.72 0.86 -3.83
N ALA A 141 7.84 1.81 -4.10
CA ALA A 141 7.98 2.79 -5.16
C ALA A 141 7.22 4.08 -4.83
N SER A 142 7.40 5.11 -5.66
CA SER A 142 6.74 6.40 -5.50
C SER A 142 6.32 6.94 -6.87
N PHE A 143 5.02 7.16 -7.02
CA PHE A 143 4.41 7.67 -8.24
C PHE A 143 4.44 9.22 -8.27
N PRO A 144 4.71 9.85 -9.43
CA PRO A 144 5.00 9.24 -10.74
C PRO A 144 6.51 9.06 -11.01
N ASN A 145 7.40 9.65 -10.24
CA ASN A 145 8.78 9.89 -10.65
C ASN A 145 9.81 8.86 -10.18
N ASN A 146 9.43 7.99 -9.24
CA ASN A 146 10.33 6.99 -8.67
C ASN A 146 9.66 5.61 -8.65
N GLU A 147 9.27 5.14 -9.82
CA GLU A 147 8.67 3.83 -9.96
C GLU A 147 9.70 2.71 -9.96
N TRP A 148 9.24 1.49 -9.81
CA TRP A 148 10.07 0.32 -9.56
C TRP A 148 11.24 0.14 -10.54
N LEU A 149 11.02 0.42 -11.85
CA LEU A 149 12.04 0.24 -12.88
C LEU A 149 13.19 1.23 -12.69
N LYS A 150 12.86 2.49 -12.42
CA LYS A 150 13.85 3.53 -12.13
C LYS A 150 14.61 3.21 -10.84
N LEU A 151 13.88 2.88 -9.77
CA LEU A 151 14.51 2.57 -8.47
C LEU A 151 15.43 1.36 -8.56
N ARG A 152 15.04 0.31 -9.30
CA ARG A 152 15.88 -0.86 -9.53
C ARG A 152 17.13 -0.52 -10.31
N LYS A 153 17.02 0.30 -11.36
CA LYS A 153 18.16 0.74 -12.17
C LYS A 153 19.16 1.60 -11.38
N GLU A 154 18.64 2.56 -10.58
CA GLU A 154 19.48 3.53 -9.87
C GLU A 154 20.00 3.01 -8.52
N SER A 155 19.30 2.07 -7.90
CA SER A 155 19.61 1.53 -6.58
C SER A 155 19.20 0.04 -6.50
N PRO A 156 19.89 -0.87 -7.19
CA PRO A 156 19.54 -2.29 -7.24
C PRO A 156 19.40 -2.90 -5.84
N GLY A 157 18.28 -3.60 -5.60
CA GLY A 157 18.01 -4.29 -4.33
C GLY A 157 17.62 -3.40 -3.14
N LYS A 158 17.79 -2.07 -3.21
CA LYS A 158 17.55 -1.17 -2.08
C LYS A 158 16.06 -1.07 -1.68
N TYR A 159 15.16 -1.15 -2.64
CA TYR A 159 13.72 -0.94 -2.45
C TYR A 159 12.90 -2.21 -2.71
N GLU A 160 13.54 -3.34 -2.69
CA GLU A 160 12.97 -4.66 -2.95
C GLU A 160 13.49 -5.69 -1.95
N SER A 161 12.71 -6.75 -1.71
CA SER A 161 13.14 -7.83 -0.83
C SER A 161 12.38 -9.11 -1.15
N TYR A 162 12.98 -10.23 -0.78
CA TYR A 162 12.32 -11.54 -0.78
C TYR A 162 11.33 -11.66 0.37
N VAL A 163 10.19 -12.29 0.07
CA VAL A 163 9.27 -12.83 1.05
C VAL A 163 8.52 -14.02 0.47
N ASP A 164 8.28 -15.05 1.28
CA ASP A 164 7.47 -16.21 0.88
C ASP A 164 6.00 -15.81 0.73
N LEU A 165 5.45 -16.00 -0.47
CA LEU A 165 4.09 -15.62 -0.86
C LEU A 165 3.45 -16.72 -1.69
N VAL A 166 2.14 -16.85 -1.54
CA VAL A 166 1.31 -17.77 -2.35
C VAL A 166 0.22 -16.94 -3.04
N PRO A 167 0.09 -17.00 -4.38
CA PRO A 167 -0.99 -16.33 -5.09
C PRO A 167 -2.37 -16.69 -4.53
N GLY A 168 -3.20 -15.69 -4.28
CA GLY A 168 -4.54 -15.86 -3.73
C GLY A 168 -4.60 -16.29 -2.26
N ALA A 169 -3.49 -16.46 -1.55
CA ALA A 169 -3.51 -16.65 -0.10
C ALA A 169 -3.64 -15.30 0.61
N TRP A 170 -4.35 -15.28 1.74
CA TRP A 170 -4.36 -14.12 2.61
C TRP A 170 -2.97 -13.85 3.19
N THR A 171 -2.48 -12.65 2.98
CA THR A 171 -1.19 -12.15 3.44
C THR A 171 -1.44 -10.91 4.30
N HIS A 172 -0.94 -10.91 5.53
CA HIS A 172 -1.02 -9.75 6.41
C HIS A 172 0.14 -8.81 6.14
N LEU A 173 -0.14 -7.54 5.87
CA LEU A 173 0.84 -6.48 5.72
C LEU A 173 0.72 -5.51 6.89
N ARG A 174 1.82 -5.24 7.57
CA ARG A 174 1.99 -4.14 8.50
C ARG A 174 3.03 -3.19 7.93
N ILE A 175 2.68 -1.93 7.81
CA ILE A 175 3.52 -0.87 7.28
C ILE A 175 3.69 0.19 8.38
N GLU A 176 4.91 0.33 8.90
CA GLU A 176 5.26 1.34 9.89
C GLU A 176 5.93 2.52 9.19
N ILE A 177 5.44 3.74 9.42
CA ILE A 177 5.94 4.97 8.81
C ILE A 177 6.29 5.97 9.90
N ASN A 178 7.53 6.51 9.82
CA ASN A 178 8.01 7.55 10.71
C ASN A 178 8.91 8.52 9.92
N GLY A 179 8.42 9.73 9.66
CA GLY A 179 9.07 10.71 8.81
C GLY A 179 9.34 10.15 7.42
N VAL A 180 10.58 10.10 7.02
CA VAL A 180 11.03 9.55 5.73
C VAL A 180 11.36 8.04 5.76
N ARG A 181 11.01 7.35 6.84
CA ARG A 181 11.32 5.93 7.02
C ARG A 181 10.07 5.08 6.94
N MET A 182 10.17 3.94 6.27
CA MET A 182 9.12 2.92 6.20
C MET A 182 9.70 1.54 6.48
N ARG A 183 8.95 0.71 7.20
CA ARG A 183 9.22 -0.70 7.43
C ARG A 183 8.00 -1.52 7.06
N LEU A 184 8.19 -2.50 6.21
CA LEU A 184 7.16 -3.47 5.86
C LEU A 184 7.40 -4.77 6.62
N TYR A 185 6.38 -5.27 7.29
CA TYR A 185 6.35 -6.61 7.89
C TYR A 185 5.27 -7.43 7.17
N VAL A 186 5.60 -8.65 6.80
CA VAL A 186 4.69 -9.56 6.11
C VAL A 186 4.41 -10.76 7.01
N ASN A 187 3.14 -11.17 7.07
CA ASN A 187 2.68 -12.33 7.85
C ASN A 187 3.12 -12.31 9.32
N ARG A 188 3.10 -11.13 9.95
CA ARG A 188 3.46 -10.90 11.36
C ARG A 188 4.90 -11.31 11.70
N ALA A 189 5.81 -11.25 10.74
CA ALA A 189 7.24 -11.45 10.98
C ALA A 189 7.73 -10.50 12.09
N SER A 190 8.65 -10.96 12.94
CA SER A 190 9.25 -10.16 14.00
C SER A 190 10.29 -9.16 13.47
N GLN A 191 10.85 -9.43 12.29
CA GLN A 191 11.78 -8.56 11.60
C GLN A 191 11.13 -7.98 10.34
N PRO A 192 11.44 -6.74 9.96
CA PRO A 192 10.89 -6.15 8.75
C PRO A 192 11.37 -6.88 7.50
N THR A 193 10.43 -7.16 6.60
CA THR A 193 10.71 -7.73 5.27
C THR A 193 11.43 -6.71 4.38
N LEU A 194 11.07 -5.43 4.47
CA LEU A 194 11.66 -4.36 3.66
C LEU A 194 11.85 -3.11 4.52
N LEU A 195 13.04 -2.50 4.39
CA LEU A 195 13.44 -1.25 5.04
C LEU A 195 13.63 -0.17 3.97
N VAL A 196 12.92 0.95 4.11
CA VAL A 196 13.10 2.16 3.29
C VAL A 196 13.42 3.31 4.23
N ASN A 197 14.55 3.98 4.04
CA ASN A 197 15.01 5.06 4.91
C ASN A 197 14.91 6.45 4.25
N ASP A 198 14.40 6.51 3.02
CA ASP A 198 14.36 7.71 2.18
C ASP A 198 13.11 7.71 1.28
N LEU A 199 11.92 7.72 1.92
CA LEU A 199 10.65 7.87 1.21
C LEU A 199 10.69 9.08 0.27
N LYS A 200 10.31 8.87 -0.98
CA LYS A 200 10.58 9.81 -2.07
C LYS A 200 9.70 11.07 -2.04
N LEU A 201 8.54 11.01 -1.39
CA LEU A 201 7.71 12.21 -1.15
C LEU A 201 8.12 13.02 0.08
N GLY A 202 9.14 12.57 0.81
CA GLY A 202 9.59 13.23 2.03
C GLY A 202 8.61 13.01 3.20
N ASP A 203 8.67 13.85 4.22
CA ASP A 203 7.81 13.80 5.40
C ASP A 203 6.54 14.63 5.18
N CYS A 204 5.45 14.00 4.76
CA CYS A 204 4.18 14.65 4.47
C CYS A 204 2.97 13.78 4.85
N SER A 205 1.80 14.42 4.93
CA SER A 205 0.52 13.75 5.20
C SER A 205 -0.28 13.56 3.92
N GLY A 206 -1.22 12.61 3.92
CA GLY A 206 -2.18 12.41 2.84
C GLY A 206 -3.17 11.30 3.15
N ALA A 207 -4.03 11.00 2.19
CA ALA A 207 -4.95 9.86 2.28
C ALA A 207 -4.20 8.53 2.13
N VAL A 208 -4.89 7.44 2.48
CA VAL A 208 -4.47 6.06 2.24
C VAL A 208 -5.36 5.45 1.17
N ALA A 209 -4.80 4.62 0.31
CA ALA A 209 -5.53 3.92 -0.75
C ALA A 209 -5.08 2.46 -0.86
N LEU A 210 -6.02 1.58 -1.24
CA LEU A 210 -5.68 0.26 -1.75
C LEU A 210 -5.03 0.45 -3.12
N TRP A 211 -3.95 -0.27 -3.38
CA TRP A 211 -3.24 -0.19 -4.65
C TRP A 211 -3.13 -1.55 -5.31
N ILE A 212 -3.37 -1.62 -6.62
CA ILE A 212 -3.09 -2.81 -7.43
C ILE A 212 -2.37 -2.44 -8.72
N GLY A 213 -1.52 -3.35 -9.19
CA GLY A 213 -0.91 -3.25 -10.51
C GLY A 213 -1.77 -3.86 -11.62
N VAL A 214 -1.31 -3.68 -12.85
CA VAL A 214 -1.97 -4.19 -14.05
C VAL A 214 -2.12 -5.71 -14.03
N GLY A 215 -3.20 -6.22 -14.59
CA GLY A 215 -3.49 -7.65 -14.66
C GLY A 215 -3.79 -8.30 -13.31
N THR A 216 -4.10 -7.51 -12.28
CA THR A 216 -4.30 -8.02 -10.93
C THR A 216 -5.78 -8.11 -10.56
N GLU A 217 -6.10 -9.16 -9.84
CA GLU A 217 -7.28 -9.30 -8.99
C GLU A 217 -6.82 -9.41 -7.55
N ALA A 218 -7.36 -8.56 -6.66
CA ALA A 218 -6.99 -8.53 -5.26
C ALA A 218 -8.21 -8.36 -4.36
N TYR A 219 -8.14 -8.93 -3.17
CA TYR A 219 -9.12 -8.83 -2.10
C TYR A 219 -8.44 -8.20 -0.90
N PHE A 220 -9.07 -7.18 -0.32
CA PHE A 220 -8.58 -6.47 0.86
C PHE A 220 -9.58 -6.57 2.00
N ALA A 221 -9.08 -6.79 3.21
CA ALA A 221 -9.89 -6.89 4.43
C ALA A 221 -9.15 -6.28 5.63
N HIS A 222 -9.91 -5.89 6.67
CA HIS A 222 -9.39 -5.50 7.99
C HIS A 222 -8.30 -4.42 7.96
N LEU A 223 -8.48 -3.34 7.20
CA LEU A 223 -7.52 -2.25 7.20
C LEU A 223 -7.67 -1.39 8.45
N GLN A 224 -6.57 -1.13 9.12
CA GLN A 224 -6.48 -0.27 10.29
C GLN A 224 -5.37 0.76 10.11
N LEU A 225 -5.67 2.01 10.43
CA LEU A 225 -4.70 3.10 10.54
C LEU A 225 -4.55 3.42 12.03
N LYS A 226 -3.32 3.32 12.55
CA LYS A 226 -2.96 3.65 13.92
C LYS A 226 -1.93 4.79 13.89
N PRO A 227 -2.38 6.05 13.86
CA PRO A 227 -1.48 7.18 13.84
C PRO A 227 -0.60 7.19 15.10
N GLN A 228 0.67 7.55 14.94
CA GLN A 228 1.55 7.80 16.06
C GLN A 228 1.19 9.16 16.65
N GLY A 229 0.95 9.23 17.97
CA GLY A 229 0.82 10.49 18.69
C GLY A 229 2.06 11.38 18.51
N LYS A 230 1.84 12.68 18.44
CA LYS A 230 2.94 13.67 18.46
C LYS A 230 3.58 13.68 19.83
#